data_4c7a390eab9701b4edea5b1d1200e54f
#
_entry.id   4c7a390eab9701b4edea5b1d1200e54f
#
_cell.length_a   1.000
_cell.length_b   1.000
_cell.length_c   1.000
_cell.angle_alpha   90.00
_cell.angle_beta   90.00
_cell.angle_gamma   90.00
#
_symmetry.space_group_name_H-M   'P 1'
#
loop_
_entity.id
_entity.type
_entity.pdbx_description
1 polymer ?
#
loop_
_entity_poly.entity_id
_entity_poly.type
_entity_poly.pdbx_seq_one_letter_code
_entity_poly.pdbx_strand_id
1 'polypeptide(L)'
;MEKSLIVVQTLPALHSGGVERGTLEIARALVAAGHRSIVISNGGRLVEQLVREGSEHITLPVHRKSLLSLFQIKPFRQLLKNIQPDIVHARSRIPAWIAWFALRGISPASKPHFITTVHGLYSISPYSAIMTKGERVVAVSETVHQYILNNYPSCPPENINLIYRGVDPVEFPYGYQPSAEWQKQWQSDYPQLAGRKILTLPGRITRLKGHEAFVELINQLKKEGQNVHGLIVGGAEEKKRAYLEQLKNLVSDRGLSETITFTGLRSDIQDILAISDIAYSLTTKPETFGRTTLEALSLGTPVIGWNAGGVGEILQAIYPEGAVTADAMTELLQRTRSVLATPPQINPQPVFTLARMQQETLSLYSRLVNSH
;
A
#
# COMPACT_ATOMS: atom_id res chain seq x y z
N MET A 1 22.47 26.92 -4.20
CA MET A 1 21.87 25.98 -3.24
C MET A 1 20.36 26.04 -3.44
N GLU A 2 19.69 24.91 -3.66
CA GLU A 2 18.23 24.90 -3.71
C GLU A 2 17.66 25.35 -2.35
N LYS A 3 16.55 26.07 -2.38
CA LYS A 3 15.86 26.55 -1.19
C LYS A 3 15.41 25.35 -0.34
N SER A 4 15.75 25.33 0.95
CA SER A 4 15.17 24.36 1.87
C SER A 4 13.67 24.58 2.01
N LEU A 5 12.86 23.57 1.71
CA LEU A 5 11.41 23.64 1.78
C LEU A 5 10.91 23.24 3.17
N ILE A 6 9.76 23.82 3.56
CA ILE A 6 8.98 23.37 4.72
C ILE A 6 7.74 22.65 4.20
N VAL A 7 7.65 21.34 4.42
CA VAL A 7 6.56 20.52 3.92
C VAL A 7 5.74 19.95 5.08
N VAL A 8 4.45 20.21 5.06
CA VAL A 8 3.47 19.63 5.97
C VAL A 8 2.71 18.52 5.28
N GLN A 9 2.88 17.27 5.71
CA GLN A 9 2.03 16.15 5.31
C GLN A 9 0.91 15.97 6.33
N THR A 10 -0.32 15.62 5.89
CA THR A 10 -1.42 15.36 6.82
C THR A 10 -2.21 14.13 6.45
N LEU A 11 -2.48 13.27 7.47
CA LEU A 11 -3.22 12.01 7.36
C LEU A 11 -3.96 11.73 8.68
N PRO A 12 -4.94 10.78 8.71
CA PRO A 12 -5.75 10.54 9.91
C PRO A 12 -4.94 10.11 11.12
N ALA A 13 -4.06 9.11 10.97
CA ALA A 13 -3.25 8.53 12.04
C ALA A 13 -2.03 7.80 11.44
N LEU A 14 -1.05 7.47 12.27
CA LEU A 14 0.20 6.78 11.92
C LEU A 14 0.25 5.38 12.56
N HIS A 15 -0.72 4.51 12.26
CA HIS A 15 -0.76 3.15 12.82
C HIS A 15 -0.09 2.11 11.92
N SER A 16 -0.73 1.76 10.81
CA SER A 16 -0.22 0.79 9.83
C SER A 16 -1.02 0.90 8.53
N GLY A 17 -0.36 0.65 7.43
CA GLY A 17 -0.98 0.66 6.10
C GLY A 17 -0.13 1.36 5.06
N GLY A 18 -0.55 1.26 3.81
CA GLY A 18 0.22 1.81 2.69
C GLY A 18 0.29 3.34 2.68
N VAL A 19 -0.71 4.04 3.20
CA VAL A 19 -0.71 5.52 3.27
C VAL A 19 0.29 5.99 4.32
N GLU A 20 0.24 5.39 5.51
CA GLU A 20 1.12 5.69 6.64
C GLU A 20 2.58 5.43 6.28
N ARG A 21 2.86 4.25 5.71
CA ARG A 21 4.21 3.88 5.27
C ARG A 21 4.74 4.85 4.21
N GLY A 22 3.94 5.18 3.18
CA GLY A 22 4.32 6.15 2.17
C GLY A 22 4.48 7.58 2.71
N THR A 23 3.84 7.92 3.85
CA THR A 23 4.06 9.20 4.52
C THR A 23 5.45 9.23 5.18
N LEU A 24 5.85 8.16 5.87
CA LEU A 24 7.18 8.04 6.46
C LEU A 24 8.27 8.05 5.38
N GLU A 25 8.07 7.30 4.29
CA GLU A 25 9.00 7.22 3.17
C GLU A 25 9.31 8.60 2.56
N ILE A 26 8.28 9.43 2.34
CA ILE A 26 8.46 10.80 1.84
C ILE A 26 9.01 11.73 2.94
N ALA A 27 8.61 11.55 4.20
CA ALA A 27 9.14 12.31 5.32
C ALA A 27 10.66 12.12 5.46
N ARG A 28 11.13 10.87 5.40
CA ARG A 28 12.56 10.52 5.40
C ARG A 28 13.30 11.13 4.21
N ALA A 29 12.73 11.07 3.01
CA ALA A 29 13.33 11.66 1.82
C ALA A 29 13.47 13.19 1.94
N LEU A 30 12.47 13.88 2.51
CA LEU A 30 12.52 15.32 2.77
C LEU A 30 13.67 15.67 3.73
N VAL A 31 13.80 14.95 4.83
CA VAL A 31 14.89 15.14 5.80
C VAL A 31 16.26 14.89 5.16
N ALA A 32 16.40 13.80 4.41
CA ALA A 32 17.64 13.44 3.72
C ALA A 32 18.04 14.52 2.68
N ALA A 33 17.07 15.20 2.07
CA ALA A 33 17.29 16.30 1.12
C ALA A 33 17.50 17.67 1.81
N GLY A 34 17.56 17.74 3.15
CA GLY A 34 17.74 18.98 3.90
C GLY A 34 16.50 19.86 4.00
N HIS A 35 15.31 19.30 3.78
CA HIS A 35 14.02 19.97 3.93
C HIS A 35 13.46 19.76 5.34
N ARG A 36 12.63 20.68 5.80
CA ARG A 36 11.90 20.54 7.06
C ARG A 36 10.62 19.74 6.81
N SER A 37 10.55 18.55 7.38
CA SER A 37 9.42 17.61 7.27
C SER A 37 8.57 17.63 8.53
N ILE A 38 7.27 17.93 8.38
CA ILE A 38 6.30 17.98 9.47
C ILE A 38 5.11 17.09 9.10
N VAL A 39 4.68 16.22 10.02
CA VAL A 39 3.50 15.38 9.83
C VAL A 39 2.44 15.72 10.87
N ILE A 40 1.24 16.09 10.42
CA ILE A 40 0.08 16.37 11.28
C ILE A 40 -0.88 15.18 11.20
N SER A 41 -1.12 14.52 12.34
CA SER A 41 -2.04 13.39 12.47
C SER A 41 -2.57 13.24 13.89
N ASN A 42 -3.47 12.29 14.13
CA ASN A 42 -3.94 11.95 15.48
C ASN A 42 -2.94 11.08 16.27
N GLY A 43 -1.69 10.94 15.82
CA GLY A 43 -0.71 10.04 16.43
C GLY A 43 -0.80 8.60 15.91
N GLY A 44 -0.14 7.67 16.61
CA GLY A 44 -0.08 6.25 16.29
C GLY A 44 1.31 5.66 16.51
N ARG A 45 1.42 4.34 16.40
CA ARG A 45 2.65 3.59 16.73
C ARG A 45 3.88 3.95 15.86
N LEU A 46 3.67 4.55 14.68
CA LEU A 46 4.74 4.94 13.77
C LEU A 46 5.28 6.35 14.05
N VAL A 47 4.74 7.08 15.03
CA VAL A 47 5.20 8.44 15.38
C VAL A 47 6.63 8.40 15.89
N GLU A 48 6.98 7.44 16.73
CA GLU A 48 8.34 7.29 17.27
C GLU A 48 9.36 7.07 16.15
N GLN A 49 9.04 6.23 15.18
CA GLN A 49 9.88 6.01 14.00
C GLN A 49 10.02 7.30 13.18
N LEU A 50 8.92 8.00 12.89
CA LEU A 50 8.93 9.25 12.15
C LEU A 50 9.85 10.31 12.77
N VAL A 51 9.77 10.48 14.11
CA VAL A 51 10.59 11.44 14.84
C VAL A 51 12.06 11.02 14.89
N ARG A 52 12.33 9.74 15.10
CA ARG A 52 13.70 9.19 15.06
C ARG A 52 14.36 9.38 13.69
N GLU A 53 13.56 9.36 12.61
CA GLU A 53 14.01 9.61 11.23
C GLU A 53 14.14 11.11 10.91
N GLY A 54 13.97 12.01 11.89
CA GLY A 54 14.24 13.45 11.80
C GLY A 54 13.06 14.33 11.40
N SER A 55 11.85 13.79 11.27
CA SER A 55 10.65 14.58 11.01
C SER A 55 9.95 15.02 12.29
N GLU A 56 9.26 16.16 12.23
CA GLU A 56 8.43 16.64 13.32
C GLU A 56 7.02 16.02 13.26
N HIS A 57 6.45 15.71 14.42
CA HIS A 57 5.05 15.29 14.51
C HIS A 57 4.23 16.28 15.34
N ILE A 58 3.08 16.67 14.80
CA ILE A 58 2.11 17.51 15.52
C ILE A 58 0.80 16.69 15.65
N THR A 59 0.39 16.49 16.89
CA THR A 59 -0.86 15.77 17.18
C THR A 59 -2.06 16.70 17.01
N LEU A 60 -2.94 16.38 16.05
CA LEU A 60 -4.22 17.05 15.86
C LEU A 60 -5.29 16.00 15.46
N PRO A 61 -6.51 16.04 16.02
CA PRO A 61 -7.53 15.01 15.79
C PRO A 61 -8.22 15.14 14.41
N VAL A 62 -7.42 15.04 13.34
CA VAL A 62 -7.85 15.13 11.93
C VAL A 62 -8.44 13.84 11.37
N HIS A 63 -8.71 12.83 12.23
CA HIS A 63 -9.20 11.51 11.85
C HIS A 63 -10.72 11.35 11.94
N ARG A 64 -11.42 12.21 12.67
CA ARG A 64 -12.83 12.04 13.03
C ARG A 64 -13.75 12.18 11.83
N LYS A 65 -14.52 11.13 11.51
CA LYS A 65 -15.54 11.12 10.45
C LYS A 65 -16.86 11.73 10.94
N SER A 66 -16.83 12.97 11.39
CA SER A 66 -18.01 13.68 11.88
C SER A 66 -17.89 15.18 11.62
N LEU A 67 -18.98 15.94 11.75
CA LEU A 67 -18.97 17.40 11.68
C LEU A 67 -18.03 18.03 12.71
N LEU A 68 -17.70 17.32 13.79
CA LEU A 68 -16.70 17.76 14.77
C LEU A 68 -15.30 17.95 14.17
N SER A 69 -15.01 17.33 13.04
CA SER A 69 -13.75 17.58 12.32
C SER A 69 -13.61 19.05 11.86
N LEU A 70 -14.71 19.75 11.63
CA LEU A 70 -14.72 21.16 11.24
C LEU A 70 -14.13 22.06 12.31
N PHE A 71 -14.23 21.69 13.59
CA PHE A 71 -13.57 22.43 14.69
C PHE A 71 -12.04 22.42 14.56
N GLN A 72 -11.47 21.50 13.80
CA GLN A 72 -10.03 21.44 13.56
C GLN A 72 -9.54 22.43 12.50
N ILE A 73 -10.43 23.09 11.75
CA ILE A 73 -10.06 24.05 10.71
C ILE A 73 -9.30 25.27 11.29
N LYS A 74 -9.81 25.83 12.39
CA LYS A 74 -9.15 27.00 13.05
C LYS A 74 -7.79 26.63 13.65
N PRO A 75 -7.66 25.55 14.47
CA PRO A 75 -6.35 25.11 14.96
C PRO A 75 -5.37 24.76 13.83
N PHE A 76 -5.82 24.05 12.80
CA PHE A 76 -4.98 23.73 11.65
C PHE A 76 -4.48 24.98 10.91
N ARG A 77 -5.37 25.97 10.69
CA ARG A 77 -5.00 27.26 10.09
C ARG A 77 -3.97 28.01 10.93
N GLN A 78 -4.15 28.00 12.26
CA GLN A 78 -3.19 28.68 13.17
C GLN A 78 -1.83 27.99 13.11
N LEU A 79 -1.77 26.66 13.08
CA LEU A 79 -0.53 25.91 12.87
C LEU A 79 0.14 26.31 11.56
N LEU A 80 -0.61 26.36 10.44
CA LEU A 80 -0.05 26.78 9.15
C LEU A 80 0.50 28.21 9.17
N LYS A 81 -0.17 29.14 9.86
CA LYS A 81 0.32 30.53 10.02
C LYS A 81 1.61 30.59 10.83
N ASN A 82 1.76 29.74 11.84
CA ASN A 82 2.95 29.70 12.69
C ASN A 82 4.13 29.00 12.00
N ILE A 83 3.85 27.92 11.26
CA ILE A 83 4.86 27.13 10.56
C ILE A 83 5.32 27.80 9.27
N GLN A 84 4.42 28.48 8.56
CA GLN A 84 4.62 29.06 7.23
C GLN A 84 5.18 28.05 6.22
N PRO A 85 4.51 26.88 6.02
CA PRO A 85 5.02 25.87 5.12
C PRO A 85 4.96 26.35 3.66
N ASP A 86 5.86 25.85 2.82
CA ASP A 86 5.79 26.01 1.37
C ASP A 86 4.70 25.09 0.79
N ILE A 87 4.52 23.89 1.36
CA ILE A 87 3.62 22.87 0.86
C ILE A 87 2.77 22.25 1.99
N VAL A 88 1.49 22.05 1.70
CA VAL A 88 0.58 21.21 2.48
C VAL A 88 0.12 20.03 1.61
N HIS A 89 0.54 18.83 1.96
CA HIS A 89 0.22 17.61 1.23
C HIS A 89 -0.76 16.73 2.01
N ALA A 90 -2.01 16.69 1.57
CA ALA A 90 -3.04 15.87 2.20
C ALA A 90 -3.10 14.47 1.58
N ARG A 91 -3.04 13.44 2.44
CA ARG A 91 -3.00 12.03 2.04
C ARG A 91 -4.29 11.28 2.33
N SER A 92 -5.34 11.97 2.77
CA SER A 92 -6.66 11.37 3.06
C SER A 92 -7.74 12.43 3.07
N ARG A 93 -8.98 12.00 2.83
CA ARG A 93 -10.14 12.87 2.59
C ARG A 93 -10.45 13.85 3.73
N ILE A 94 -10.50 13.40 4.99
CA ILE A 94 -10.81 14.32 6.12
C ILE A 94 -9.69 15.34 6.34
N PRO A 95 -8.43 14.95 6.46
CA PRO A 95 -7.33 15.91 6.48
C PRO A 95 -7.33 16.85 5.28
N ALA A 96 -7.67 16.39 4.08
CA ALA A 96 -7.77 17.23 2.89
C ALA A 96 -8.88 18.27 3.01
N TRP A 97 -10.06 17.93 3.54
CA TRP A 97 -11.13 18.89 3.80
C TRP A 97 -10.71 19.94 4.83
N ILE A 98 -10.10 19.50 5.93
CA ILE A 98 -9.61 20.43 6.98
C ILE A 98 -8.57 21.39 6.41
N ALA A 99 -7.56 20.87 5.70
CA ALA A 99 -6.52 21.66 5.06
C ALA A 99 -7.10 22.66 4.05
N TRP A 100 -7.97 22.20 3.15
CA TRP A 100 -8.58 23.03 2.12
C TRP A 100 -9.39 24.20 2.69
N PHE A 101 -10.19 23.98 3.74
CA PHE A 101 -10.89 25.07 4.43
C PHE A 101 -9.96 25.97 5.25
N ALA A 102 -8.91 25.40 5.83
CA ALA A 102 -7.91 26.18 6.55
C ALA A 102 -7.19 27.16 5.62
N LEU A 103 -6.77 26.69 4.45
CA LEU A 103 -6.06 27.45 3.42
C LEU A 103 -6.89 28.61 2.83
N ARG A 104 -8.21 28.51 2.79
CA ARG A 104 -9.11 29.59 2.33
C ARG A 104 -9.07 30.83 3.24
N GLY A 105 -8.63 30.70 4.47
CA GLY A 105 -8.48 31.81 5.40
C GLY A 105 -7.04 32.28 5.60
N ILE A 106 -6.14 31.92 4.66
CA ILE A 106 -4.76 32.40 4.61
C ILE A 106 -4.64 33.36 3.43
N SER A 107 -3.90 34.46 3.63
CA SER A 107 -3.64 35.45 2.58
C SER A 107 -2.96 34.81 1.36
N PRO A 108 -3.33 35.17 0.11
CA PRO A 108 -2.70 34.63 -1.09
C PRO A 108 -1.16 34.71 -1.07
N ALA A 109 -0.60 35.78 -0.56
CA ALA A 109 0.85 35.99 -0.49
C ALA A 109 1.61 35.05 0.47
N SER A 110 0.89 34.38 1.40
CA SER A 110 1.49 33.45 2.38
C SER A 110 0.83 32.08 2.37
N LYS A 111 0.04 31.82 1.32
CA LYS A 111 -0.71 30.57 1.19
C LYS A 111 0.20 29.46 0.64
N PRO A 112 0.40 28.37 1.38
CA PRO A 112 1.19 27.24 0.87
C PRO A 112 0.49 26.54 -0.31
N HIS A 113 1.27 25.93 -1.16
CA HIS A 113 0.77 25.05 -2.22
C HIS A 113 0.04 23.85 -1.63
N PHE A 114 -1.11 23.51 -2.21
CA PHE A 114 -1.93 22.41 -1.74
C PHE A 114 -1.85 21.22 -2.69
N ILE A 115 -1.36 20.09 -2.19
CA ILE A 115 -1.23 18.85 -2.94
C ILE A 115 -2.09 17.77 -2.28
N THR A 116 -2.63 16.87 -3.09
CA THR A 116 -3.35 15.69 -2.62
C THR A 116 -2.79 14.42 -3.26
N THR A 117 -2.82 13.29 -2.54
CA THR A 117 -2.55 11.97 -3.14
C THR A 117 -3.78 11.08 -3.05
N VAL A 118 -4.22 10.56 -4.19
CA VAL A 118 -5.31 9.60 -4.28
C VAL A 118 -4.75 8.18 -4.06
N HIS A 119 -5.00 7.63 -2.87
CA HIS A 119 -4.51 6.32 -2.44
C HIS A 119 -5.54 5.19 -2.56
N GLY A 120 -6.75 5.49 -3.04
CA GLY A 120 -7.83 4.53 -3.09
C GLY A 120 -8.81 4.84 -4.22
N LEU A 121 -9.45 3.82 -4.77
CA LEU A 121 -10.63 3.96 -5.60
C LEU A 121 -11.83 4.22 -4.68
N TYR A 122 -11.96 5.46 -4.25
CA TYR A 122 -13.01 5.87 -3.31
C TYR A 122 -14.41 5.77 -3.95
N SER A 123 -15.46 5.72 -3.13
CA SER A 123 -16.81 5.93 -3.63
C SER A 123 -16.92 7.31 -4.28
N ILE A 124 -17.46 7.37 -5.50
CA ILE A 124 -17.65 8.61 -6.25
C ILE A 124 -18.69 9.46 -5.51
N SER A 125 -18.26 10.61 -5.02
CA SER A 125 -19.10 11.51 -4.24
C SER A 125 -18.46 12.91 -4.10
N PRO A 126 -19.22 13.97 -3.82
CA PRO A 126 -18.67 15.28 -3.48
C PRO A 126 -17.68 15.24 -2.32
N TYR A 127 -17.90 14.34 -1.35
CA TYR A 127 -16.99 14.13 -0.23
C TYR A 127 -15.62 13.63 -0.68
N SER A 128 -15.58 12.69 -1.63
CA SER A 128 -14.31 12.15 -2.14
C SER A 128 -13.64 13.08 -3.15
N ALA A 129 -14.39 13.96 -3.81
CA ALA A 129 -13.87 14.96 -4.77
C ALA A 129 -12.83 15.91 -4.16
N ILE A 130 -12.78 16.05 -2.85
CA ILE A 130 -11.74 16.84 -2.18
C ILE A 130 -10.31 16.39 -2.55
N MET A 131 -10.14 15.10 -2.84
CA MET A 131 -8.84 14.54 -3.21
C MET A 131 -8.37 14.96 -4.61
N THR A 132 -9.24 15.64 -5.38
CA THR A 132 -8.92 16.22 -6.68
C THR A 132 -8.89 17.75 -6.67
N LYS A 133 -8.92 18.38 -5.48
CA LYS A 133 -8.90 19.85 -5.31
C LYS A 133 -7.52 20.43 -5.01
N GLY A 134 -6.46 19.60 -5.01
CA GLY A 134 -5.08 20.05 -4.95
C GLY A 134 -4.67 20.81 -6.22
N GLU A 135 -3.74 21.75 -6.11
CA GLU A 135 -3.06 22.36 -7.26
C GLU A 135 -2.34 21.30 -8.09
N ARG A 136 -1.87 20.26 -7.41
CA ARG A 136 -1.44 19.01 -8.01
C ARG A 136 -2.07 17.83 -7.28
N VAL A 137 -2.42 16.83 -8.05
CA VAL A 137 -3.04 15.59 -7.58
C VAL A 137 -2.14 14.43 -7.94
N VAL A 138 -1.61 13.74 -6.95
CA VAL A 138 -0.77 12.57 -7.19
C VAL A 138 -1.65 11.33 -7.33
N ALA A 139 -1.58 10.67 -8.47
CA ALA A 139 -2.12 9.34 -8.72
C ALA A 139 -1.02 8.30 -8.50
N VAL A 140 -1.30 7.27 -7.68
CA VAL A 140 -0.29 6.27 -7.27
C VAL A 140 -0.10 5.13 -8.26
N SER A 141 -0.88 5.12 -9.34
CA SER A 141 -0.84 4.14 -10.44
C SER A 141 -1.62 4.67 -11.63
N GLU A 142 -1.47 4.04 -12.81
CA GLU A 142 -2.28 4.37 -13.98
C GLU A 142 -3.77 4.08 -13.74
N THR A 143 -4.10 3.01 -13.03
CA THR A 143 -5.46 2.72 -12.59
C THR A 143 -6.09 3.88 -11.82
N VAL A 144 -5.33 4.49 -10.91
CA VAL A 144 -5.81 5.66 -10.13
C VAL A 144 -5.88 6.91 -11.02
N HIS A 145 -4.94 7.09 -11.93
CA HIS A 145 -4.94 8.17 -12.90
C HIS A 145 -6.20 8.14 -13.76
N GLN A 146 -6.49 7.00 -14.38
CA GLN A 146 -7.71 6.81 -15.18
C GLN A 146 -8.99 6.92 -14.34
N TYR A 147 -8.97 6.42 -13.10
CA TYR A 147 -10.08 6.59 -12.17
C TYR A 147 -10.39 8.08 -11.91
N ILE A 148 -9.37 8.93 -11.75
CA ILE A 148 -9.57 10.37 -11.54
C ILE A 148 -10.14 10.99 -12.80
N LEU A 149 -9.57 10.77 -13.98
CA LEU A 149 -10.02 11.31 -15.26
C LEU A 149 -11.49 10.95 -15.54
N ASN A 150 -11.86 9.70 -15.33
CA ASN A 150 -13.20 9.20 -15.65
C ASN A 150 -14.29 9.68 -14.68
N ASN A 151 -13.93 9.95 -13.40
CA ASN A 151 -14.95 10.19 -12.37
C ASN A 151 -14.94 11.62 -11.80
N TYR A 152 -13.91 12.41 -12.10
CA TYR A 152 -13.78 13.78 -11.59
C TYR A 152 -13.37 14.76 -12.71
N PRO A 153 -14.24 15.00 -13.70
CA PRO A 153 -13.94 15.84 -14.87
C PRO A 153 -13.61 17.30 -14.52
N SER A 154 -13.91 17.73 -13.29
CA SER A 154 -13.49 19.04 -12.77
C SER A 154 -12.03 19.12 -12.34
N CYS A 155 -11.30 18.01 -12.38
CA CYS A 155 -9.86 17.97 -12.15
C CYS A 155 -9.16 18.07 -13.50
N PRO A 156 -8.44 19.16 -13.80
CA PRO A 156 -7.74 19.28 -15.07
C PRO A 156 -6.68 18.15 -15.21
N PRO A 157 -6.57 17.49 -16.37
CA PRO A 157 -5.61 16.42 -16.58
C PRO A 157 -4.15 16.81 -16.27
N GLU A 158 -3.79 18.07 -16.60
CA GLU A 158 -2.46 18.63 -16.35
C GLU A 158 -2.10 18.79 -14.87
N ASN A 159 -3.10 18.77 -13.99
CA ASN A 159 -2.90 18.80 -12.54
C ASN A 159 -2.65 17.40 -11.96
N ILE A 160 -2.91 16.33 -12.72
CA ILE A 160 -2.72 14.96 -12.27
C ILE A 160 -1.29 14.53 -12.57
N ASN A 161 -0.58 14.09 -11.54
CA ASN A 161 0.80 13.61 -11.65
C ASN A 161 0.81 12.13 -11.30
N LEU A 162 1.18 11.29 -12.27
CA LEU A 162 1.38 9.88 -12.04
C LEU A 162 2.72 9.68 -11.36
N ILE A 163 2.68 9.29 -10.08
CA ILE A 163 3.86 8.94 -9.29
C ILE A 163 3.60 7.58 -8.67
N TYR A 164 4.17 6.55 -9.27
CA TYR A 164 4.03 5.19 -8.77
C TYR A 164 4.62 5.05 -7.37
N ARG A 165 4.03 4.16 -6.59
CA ARG A 165 4.68 3.73 -5.36
C ARG A 165 5.86 2.83 -5.69
N GLY A 166 6.73 2.65 -4.69
CA GLY A 166 7.91 1.83 -4.87
C GLY A 166 8.23 1.00 -3.62
N VAL A 167 9.14 0.07 -3.81
CA VAL A 167 9.74 -0.75 -2.77
C VAL A 167 11.23 -0.46 -2.71
N ASP A 168 11.77 -0.48 -1.50
CA ASP A 168 13.20 -0.32 -1.27
C ASP A 168 13.91 -1.65 -1.58
N PRO A 169 14.82 -1.70 -2.58
CA PRO A 169 15.57 -2.91 -2.89
C PRO A 169 16.56 -3.29 -1.78
N VAL A 170 16.85 -2.41 -0.83
CA VAL A 170 17.64 -2.74 0.36
C VAL A 170 16.78 -3.46 1.40
N GLU A 171 15.51 -3.07 1.53
CA GLU A 171 14.55 -3.76 2.42
C GLU A 171 14.07 -5.07 1.80
N PHE A 172 13.90 -5.15 0.46
CA PHE A 172 13.47 -6.35 -0.26
C PHE A 172 14.46 -6.72 -1.35
N PRO A 173 15.69 -7.18 -0.97
CA PRO A 173 16.73 -7.50 -1.94
C PRO A 173 16.42 -8.79 -2.69
N TYR A 174 16.73 -8.80 -3.98
CA TYR A 174 16.57 -9.98 -4.82
C TYR A 174 17.39 -11.16 -4.29
N GLY A 175 16.78 -12.34 -4.25
CA GLY A 175 17.43 -13.55 -3.75
C GLY A 175 17.65 -13.57 -2.23
N TYR A 176 16.94 -12.70 -1.48
CA TYR A 176 16.99 -12.70 -0.03
C TYR A 176 16.73 -14.09 0.57
N GLN A 177 17.50 -14.44 1.58
CA GLN A 177 17.31 -15.65 2.36
C GLN A 177 17.12 -15.27 3.83
N PRO A 178 16.06 -15.77 4.49
CA PRO A 178 15.88 -15.58 5.92
C PRO A 178 17.05 -16.15 6.73
N SER A 179 17.30 -15.58 7.91
CA SER A 179 18.37 -16.08 8.78
C SER A 179 18.16 -17.54 9.22
N ALA A 180 19.24 -18.24 9.52
CA ALA A 180 19.17 -19.63 9.98
C ALA A 180 18.34 -19.77 11.27
N GLU A 181 18.42 -18.78 12.17
CA GLU A 181 17.63 -18.74 13.40
C GLU A 181 16.13 -18.61 13.09
N TRP A 182 15.77 -17.71 12.15
CA TRP A 182 14.39 -17.56 11.72
C TRP A 182 13.85 -18.84 11.07
N GLN A 183 14.64 -19.45 10.17
CA GLN A 183 14.26 -20.71 9.52
C GLN A 183 14.03 -21.84 10.50
N LYS A 184 14.92 -21.98 11.51
CA LYS A 184 14.78 -22.98 12.55
C LYS A 184 13.52 -22.76 13.40
N GLN A 185 13.26 -21.51 13.78
CA GLN A 185 12.06 -21.16 14.54
C GLN A 185 10.80 -21.40 13.70
N TRP A 186 10.81 -21.01 12.42
CA TRP A 186 9.70 -21.23 11.48
C TRP A 186 9.37 -22.72 11.31
N GLN A 187 10.39 -23.57 11.16
CA GLN A 187 10.19 -25.02 11.07
C GLN A 187 9.62 -25.61 12.36
N SER A 188 10.01 -25.09 13.52
CA SER A 188 9.46 -25.50 14.81
C SER A 188 8.00 -25.07 14.97
N ASP A 189 7.66 -23.84 14.56
CA ASP A 189 6.30 -23.29 14.68
C ASP A 189 5.32 -23.90 13.67
N TYR A 190 5.83 -24.28 12.49
CA TYR A 190 5.04 -24.78 11.36
C TYR A 190 5.61 -26.09 10.78
N PRO A 191 5.72 -27.16 11.57
CA PRO A 191 6.32 -28.44 11.11
C PRO A 191 5.54 -29.08 9.95
N GLN A 192 4.24 -28.77 9.82
CA GLN A 192 3.38 -29.23 8.73
C GLN A 192 3.79 -28.71 7.34
N LEU A 193 4.67 -27.71 7.26
CA LEU A 193 5.15 -27.16 5.99
C LEU A 193 6.34 -27.94 5.41
N ALA A 194 6.98 -28.79 6.21
CA ALA A 194 8.18 -29.50 5.80
C ALA A 194 7.96 -30.33 4.52
N GLY A 195 8.79 -30.09 3.51
CA GLY A 195 8.75 -30.79 2.23
C GLY A 195 7.56 -30.47 1.33
N ARG A 196 6.74 -29.47 1.67
CA ARG A 196 5.60 -29.00 0.86
C ARG A 196 5.95 -27.75 0.08
N LYS A 197 5.29 -27.54 -1.05
CA LYS A 197 5.32 -26.27 -1.78
C LYS A 197 4.46 -25.25 -1.06
N ILE A 198 5.04 -24.08 -0.74
CA ILE A 198 4.40 -23.04 0.06
C ILE A 198 3.74 -22.01 -0.84
N LEU A 199 2.41 -21.96 -0.79
CA LEU A 199 1.57 -21.03 -1.52
C LEU A 199 1.04 -19.95 -0.55
N THR A 200 1.37 -18.68 -0.76
CA THR A 200 1.11 -17.62 0.22
C THR A 200 0.13 -16.58 -0.29
N LEU A 201 -0.94 -16.33 0.45
CA LEU A 201 -1.86 -15.22 0.24
C LEU A 201 -1.66 -14.17 1.36
N PRO A 202 -0.87 -13.12 1.11
CA PRO A 202 -0.63 -12.07 2.10
C PRO A 202 -1.71 -10.98 2.02
N GLY A 203 -2.14 -10.50 3.18
CA GLY A 203 -3.05 -9.38 3.29
C GLY A 203 -4.04 -9.47 4.45
N ARG A 204 -4.66 -8.34 4.79
CA ARG A 204 -5.68 -8.30 5.84
C ARG A 204 -6.85 -9.22 5.50
N ILE A 205 -7.37 -9.93 6.48
CA ILE A 205 -8.52 -10.81 6.28
C ILE A 205 -9.79 -9.97 6.10
N THR A 206 -10.19 -9.83 4.84
CA THR A 206 -11.40 -9.12 4.41
C THR A 206 -11.97 -9.80 3.16
N ARG A 207 -13.27 -9.68 2.91
CA ARG A 207 -13.94 -10.25 1.71
C ARG A 207 -13.34 -9.77 0.37
N LEU A 208 -12.56 -8.69 0.41
CA LEU A 208 -11.96 -8.11 -0.80
C LEU A 208 -10.64 -8.77 -1.21
N LYS A 209 -10.03 -9.60 -0.35
CA LYS A 209 -8.68 -10.13 -0.57
C LYS A 209 -8.62 -11.49 -1.27
N GLY A 210 -9.79 -12.04 -1.67
CA GLY A 210 -9.85 -13.26 -2.49
C GLY A 210 -9.51 -14.54 -1.73
N HIS A 211 -9.72 -14.57 -0.41
CA HIS A 211 -9.44 -15.75 0.42
C HIS A 211 -10.24 -16.98 -0.02
N GLU A 212 -11.50 -16.81 -0.44
CA GLU A 212 -12.33 -17.89 -0.92
C GLU A 212 -11.78 -18.51 -2.21
N ALA A 213 -11.30 -17.67 -3.14
CA ALA A 213 -10.66 -18.14 -4.37
C ALA A 213 -9.35 -18.90 -4.07
N PHE A 214 -8.58 -18.42 -3.08
CA PHE A 214 -7.36 -19.09 -2.63
C PHE A 214 -7.67 -20.45 -1.97
N VAL A 215 -8.68 -20.52 -1.11
CA VAL A 215 -9.12 -21.80 -0.51
C VAL A 215 -9.56 -22.79 -1.59
N GLU A 216 -10.30 -22.31 -2.61
CA GLU A 216 -10.70 -23.16 -3.75
C GLU A 216 -9.49 -23.64 -4.55
N LEU A 217 -8.51 -22.78 -4.82
CA LEU A 217 -7.26 -23.17 -5.49
C LEU A 217 -6.55 -24.30 -4.74
N ILE A 218 -6.34 -24.15 -3.42
CA ILE A 218 -5.71 -25.18 -2.60
C ILE A 218 -6.52 -26.49 -2.61
N ASN A 219 -7.85 -26.41 -2.56
CA ASN A 219 -8.74 -27.57 -2.64
C ASN A 219 -8.56 -28.34 -3.97
N GLN A 220 -8.48 -27.64 -5.09
CA GLN A 220 -8.28 -28.27 -6.39
C GLN A 220 -6.90 -28.92 -6.50
N LEU A 221 -5.84 -28.20 -6.09
CA LEU A 221 -4.47 -28.73 -6.09
C LEU A 221 -4.34 -29.99 -5.21
N LYS A 222 -4.98 -29.99 -4.03
CA LYS A 222 -5.02 -31.17 -3.15
C LYS A 222 -5.71 -32.36 -3.80
N LYS A 223 -6.88 -32.14 -4.45
CA LYS A 223 -7.60 -33.20 -5.17
C LYS A 223 -6.77 -33.82 -6.31
N GLU A 224 -5.85 -33.05 -6.87
CA GLU A 224 -4.91 -33.50 -7.91
C GLU A 224 -3.65 -34.19 -7.32
N GLY A 225 -3.57 -34.35 -6.01
CA GLY A 225 -2.43 -34.98 -5.34
C GLY A 225 -1.18 -34.08 -5.25
N GLN A 226 -1.30 -32.78 -5.50
CA GLN A 226 -0.18 -31.84 -5.37
C GLN A 226 0.23 -31.69 -3.90
N ASN A 227 1.53 -31.79 -3.63
CA ASN A 227 2.08 -31.63 -2.28
C ASN A 227 2.29 -30.15 -1.95
N VAL A 228 1.19 -29.41 -1.75
CA VAL A 228 1.18 -27.97 -1.48
C VAL A 228 0.66 -27.65 -0.06
N HIS A 229 1.02 -26.46 0.45
CA HIS A 229 0.44 -25.91 1.66
C HIS A 229 0.13 -24.41 1.47
N GLY A 230 -1.11 -24.03 1.78
CA GLY A 230 -1.57 -22.64 1.70
C GLY A 230 -1.28 -21.88 2.99
N LEU A 231 -0.62 -20.72 2.88
CA LEU A 231 -0.46 -19.76 3.97
C LEU A 231 -1.36 -18.55 3.76
N ILE A 232 -2.26 -18.27 4.70
CA ILE A 232 -3.03 -17.02 4.77
C ILE A 232 -2.35 -16.13 5.81
N VAL A 233 -1.61 -15.12 5.32
CA VAL A 233 -0.77 -14.26 6.16
C VAL A 233 -1.43 -12.90 6.35
N GLY A 234 -2.02 -12.68 7.53
CA GLY A 234 -2.63 -11.42 7.87
C GLY A 234 -3.64 -11.52 9.00
N GLY A 235 -3.90 -10.40 9.64
CA GLY A 235 -4.87 -10.29 10.73
C GLY A 235 -6.25 -9.87 10.26
N ALA A 236 -7.26 -10.18 11.09
CA ALA A 236 -8.61 -9.65 10.97
C ALA A 236 -8.80 -8.52 12.01
N GLU A 237 -9.28 -7.37 11.57
CA GLU A 237 -9.76 -6.33 12.47
C GLU A 237 -10.98 -6.88 13.27
N GLU A 238 -11.23 -6.34 14.47
CA GLU A 238 -12.34 -6.75 15.35
C GLU A 238 -13.66 -6.90 14.58
N LYS A 239 -13.98 -5.91 13.75
CA LYS A 239 -15.20 -5.90 12.90
C LYS A 239 -15.23 -6.98 11.82
N LYS A 240 -14.12 -7.70 11.62
CA LYS A 240 -13.97 -8.74 10.59
C LYS A 240 -13.77 -10.15 11.17
N ARG A 241 -13.83 -10.30 12.49
CA ARG A 241 -13.69 -11.61 13.15
C ARG A 241 -14.71 -12.64 12.63
N ALA A 242 -15.97 -12.22 12.44
CA ALA A 242 -16.99 -13.10 11.88
C ALA A 242 -16.62 -13.67 10.51
N TYR A 243 -15.95 -12.86 9.65
CA TYR A 243 -15.49 -13.33 8.36
C TYR A 243 -14.30 -14.30 8.50
N LEU A 244 -13.38 -14.06 9.43
CA LEU A 244 -12.30 -15.01 9.71
C LEU A 244 -12.84 -16.37 10.14
N GLU A 245 -13.85 -16.41 11.03
CA GLU A 245 -14.46 -17.67 11.44
C GLU A 245 -15.22 -18.36 10.29
N GLN A 246 -15.88 -17.60 9.40
CA GLN A 246 -16.46 -18.15 8.17
C GLN A 246 -15.40 -18.82 7.27
N LEU A 247 -14.22 -18.20 7.12
CA LEU A 247 -13.12 -18.78 6.34
C LEU A 247 -12.55 -20.04 6.98
N LYS A 248 -12.40 -20.07 8.31
CA LYS A 248 -11.94 -21.26 9.03
C LYS A 248 -12.93 -22.44 8.86
N ASN A 249 -14.22 -22.14 8.98
CA ASN A 249 -15.26 -23.14 8.74
C ASN A 249 -15.21 -23.66 7.29
N LEU A 250 -15.07 -22.77 6.29
CA LEU A 250 -14.92 -23.15 4.90
C LEU A 250 -13.71 -24.09 4.68
N VAL A 251 -12.58 -23.79 5.34
CA VAL A 251 -11.38 -24.65 5.29
C VAL A 251 -11.63 -26.00 5.93
N SER A 252 -12.31 -26.02 7.09
CA SER A 252 -12.69 -27.28 7.79
C SER A 252 -13.66 -28.13 6.98
N ASP A 253 -14.74 -27.52 6.47
CA ASP A 253 -15.80 -28.21 5.70
C ASP A 253 -15.25 -28.84 4.42
N ARG A 254 -14.16 -28.28 3.86
CA ARG A 254 -13.45 -28.84 2.70
C ARG A 254 -12.34 -29.84 3.06
N GLY A 255 -12.16 -30.13 4.35
CA GLY A 255 -11.11 -31.02 4.84
C GLY A 255 -9.69 -30.48 4.59
N LEU A 256 -9.51 -29.16 4.63
CA LEU A 256 -8.24 -28.48 4.34
C LEU A 256 -7.48 -28.03 5.59
N SER A 257 -7.93 -28.40 6.80
CA SER A 257 -7.32 -27.94 8.06
C SER A 257 -5.82 -28.25 8.16
N GLU A 258 -5.37 -29.37 7.58
CA GLU A 258 -3.97 -29.79 7.52
C GLU A 258 -3.23 -29.29 6.26
N THR A 259 -3.87 -28.45 5.45
CA THR A 259 -3.33 -27.97 4.17
C THR A 259 -3.34 -26.44 4.07
N ILE A 260 -4.06 -25.75 4.94
CA ILE A 260 -4.09 -24.28 5.01
C ILE A 260 -3.82 -23.85 6.44
N THR A 261 -2.87 -22.91 6.60
CA THR A 261 -2.53 -22.29 7.88
C THR A 261 -2.85 -20.81 7.86
N PHE A 262 -3.55 -20.33 8.90
CA PHE A 262 -3.73 -18.91 9.18
C PHE A 262 -2.66 -18.45 10.15
N THR A 263 -1.69 -17.67 9.70
CA THR A 263 -0.57 -17.23 10.56
C THR A 263 -0.92 -16.05 11.47
N GLY A 264 -2.04 -15.38 11.21
CA GLY A 264 -2.36 -14.10 11.87
C GLY A 264 -1.50 -12.95 11.35
N LEU A 265 -1.45 -11.86 12.13
CA LEU A 265 -0.64 -10.69 11.80
C LEU A 265 0.85 -11.00 12.02
N ARG A 266 1.64 -10.80 10.98
CA ARG A 266 3.09 -11.03 10.98
C ARG A 266 3.82 -9.73 10.69
N SER A 267 4.99 -9.54 11.31
CA SER A 267 5.94 -8.44 11.03
C SER A 267 7.08 -8.84 10.10
N ASP A 268 7.32 -10.13 9.96
CA ASP A 268 8.37 -10.78 9.17
C ASP A 268 7.86 -11.23 7.79
N ILE A 269 7.06 -10.37 7.15
CA ILE A 269 6.47 -10.68 5.84
C ILE A 269 7.52 -10.89 4.75
N GLN A 270 8.68 -10.24 4.87
CA GLN A 270 9.81 -10.42 3.97
C GLN A 270 10.31 -11.87 3.98
N ASP A 271 10.54 -12.42 5.18
CA ASP A 271 10.99 -13.79 5.36
C ASP A 271 9.99 -14.80 4.82
N ILE A 272 8.70 -14.60 5.11
CA ILE A 272 7.62 -15.47 4.66
C ILE A 272 7.50 -15.44 3.12
N LEU A 273 7.58 -14.27 2.50
CA LEU A 273 7.56 -14.16 1.04
C LEU A 273 8.78 -14.83 0.41
N ALA A 274 9.96 -14.68 1.02
CA ALA A 274 11.20 -15.27 0.51
C ALA A 274 11.20 -16.81 0.50
N ILE A 275 10.51 -17.44 1.45
CA ILE A 275 10.36 -18.90 1.48
C ILE A 275 9.15 -19.42 0.70
N SER A 276 8.33 -18.54 0.14
CA SER A 276 7.15 -18.93 -0.62
C SER A 276 7.51 -19.36 -2.05
N ASP A 277 6.99 -20.48 -2.50
CA ASP A 277 7.11 -20.89 -3.89
C ASP A 277 6.28 -20.01 -4.83
N ILE A 278 5.10 -19.56 -4.37
CA ILE A 278 4.25 -18.63 -5.11
C ILE A 278 3.52 -17.72 -4.09
N ALA A 279 3.51 -16.42 -4.33
CA ALA A 279 2.62 -15.49 -3.64
C ALA A 279 1.40 -15.15 -4.51
N TYR A 280 0.28 -14.82 -3.88
CA TYR A 280 -0.98 -14.54 -4.60
C TYR A 280 -1.54 -13.16 -4.27
N SER A 281 -2.15 -12.54 -5.29
CA SER A 281 -2.96 -11.33 -5.14
C SER A 281 -4.29 -11.50 -5.89
N LEU A 282 -5.31 -11.96 -5.16
CA LEU A 282 -6.62 -12.38 -5.71
C LEU A 282 -7.76 -11.43 -5.30
N THR A 283 -7.48 -10.15 -5.24
CA THR A 283 -8.45 -9.16 -4.74
C THR A 283 -9.65 -9.02 -5.68
N THR A 284 -10.86 -9.10 -5.11
CA THR A 284 -12.13 -9.01 -5.87
C THR A 284 -12.44 -7.60 -6.37
N LYS A 285 -11.72 -6.59 -5.87
CA LYS A 285 -11.75 -5.22 -6.39
C LYS A 285 -10.33 -4.79 -6.74
N PRO A 286 -10.12 -4.05 -7.84
CA PRO A 286 -8.81 -3.59 -8.23
C PRO A 286 -8.10 -2.85 -7.08
N GLU A 287 -6.88 -3.24 -6.79
CA GLU A 287 -6.01 -2.51 -5.87
C GLU A 287 -5.45 -1.26 -6.54
N THR A 288 -5.24 -0.23 -5.76
CA THR A 288 -4.66 1.01 -6.29
C THR A 288 -3.20 0.90 -6.66
N PHE A 289 -2.45 -0.04 -6.07
CA PHE A 289 -1.06 -0.31 -6.45
C PHE A 289 -0.69 -1.79 -6.34
N GLY A 290 -0.85 -2.43 -5.18
CA GLY A 290 -0.45 -3.83 -4.97
C GLY A 290 0.96 -3.95 -4.39
N ARG A 291 1.21 -3.24 -3.28
CA ARG A 291 2.54 -3.19 -2.66
C ARG A 291 3.13 -4.58 -2.37
N THR A 292 2.33 -5.49 -1.81
CA THR A 292 2.80 -6.84 -1.46
C THR A 292 3.17 -7.67 -2.68
N THR A 293 2.49 -7.45 -3.81
CA THR A 293 2.87 -8.04 -5.11
C THR A 293 4.28 -7.59 -5.51
N LEU A 294 4.54 -6.29 -5.40
CA LEU A 294 5.86 -5.74 -5.73
C LEU A 294 6.94 -6.22 -4.75
N GLU A 295 6.65 -6.30 -3.45
CA GLU A 295 7.55 -6.81 -2.41
C GLU A 295 7.96 -8.26 -2.71
N ALA A 296 7.02 -9.13 -3.04
CA ALA A 296 7.30 -10.52 -3.40
C ALA A 296 8.16 -10.63 -4.68
N LEU A 297 7.78 -9.93 -5.75
CA LEU A 297 8.55 -9.92 -7.01
C LEU A 297 9.96 -9.35 -6.82
N SER A 298 10.14 -8.37 -5.95
CA SER A 298 11.47 -7.80 -5.65
C SER A 298 12.40 -8.82 -4.99
N LEU A 299 11.86 -9.70 -4.15
CA LEU A 299 12.60 -10.81 -3.54
C LEU A 299 12.94 -11.92 -4.54
N GLY A 300 12.29 -11.95 -5.71
CA GLY A 300 12.38 -13.03 -6.68
C GLY A 300 11.28 -14.09 -6.53
N THR A 301 10.33 -13.88 -5.63
CA THR A 301 9.19 -14.78 -5.44
C THR A 301 8.15 -14.53 -6.53
N PRO A 302 7.77 -15.56 -7.33
CA PRO A 302 6.76 -15.40 -8.35
C PRO A 302 5.40 -15.06 -7.74
N VAL A 303 4.67 -14.15 -8.39
CA VAL A 303 3.32 -13.76 -7.97
C VAL A 303 2.32 -14.13 -9.07
N ILE A 304 1.25 -14.80 -8.68
CA ILE A 304 0.07 -14.95 -9.53
C ILE A 304 -1.04 -14.08 -8.98
N GLY A 305 -1.63 -13.25 -9.83
CA GLY A 305 -2.66 -12.32 -9.40
C GLY A 305 -3.63 -11.94 -10.51
N TRP A 306 -4.78 -11.42 -10.11
CA TRP A 306 -5.74 -10.90 -11.08
C TRP A 306 -5.14 -9.74 -11.88
N ASN A 307 -5.25 -9.81 -13.21
CA ASN A 307 -4.81 -8.74 -14.12
C ASN A 307 -5.77 -7.54 -14.00
N ALA A 308 -5.75 -6.88 -12.86
CA ALA A 308 -6.64 -5.77 -12.54
C ALA A 308 -5.97 -4.77 -11.60
N GLY A 309 -6.21 -3.48 -11.83
CA GLY A 309 -5.67 -2.43 -10.99
C GLY A 309 -4.14 -2.38 -11.00
N GLY A 310 -3.58 -1.80 -9.96
CA GLY A 310 -2.13 -1.69 -9.82
C GLY A 310 -1.40 -3.04 -9.71
N VAL A 311 -2.08 -4.10 -9.29
CA VAL A 311 -1.52 -5.47 -9.33
C VAL A 311 -1.28 -5.90 -10.77
N GLY A 312 -2.25 -5.69 -11.66
CA GLY A 312 -2.10 -5.95 -13.09
C GLY A 312 -0.96 -5.12 -13.70
N GLU A 313 -0.86 -3.84 -13.37
CA GLU A 313 0.22 -2.96 -13.83
C GLU A 313 1.61 -3.48 -13.42
N ILE A 314 1.77 -3.91 -12.16
CA ILE A 314 3.02 -4.46 -11.65
C ILE A 314 3.37 -5.78 -12.34
N LEU A 315 2.39 -6.68 -12.47
CA LEU A 315 2.61 -7.96 -13.13
C LEU A 315 2.98 -7.76 -14.59
N GLN A 316 2.24 -6.94 -15.34
CA GLN A 316 2.56 -6.66 -16.75
C GLN A 316 3.98 -6.06 -16.95
N ALA A 317 4.47 -5.29 -15.96
CA ALA A 317 5.78 -4.68 -16.05
C ALA A 317 6.94 -5.61 -15.66
N ILE A 318 6.72 -6.55 -14.71
CA ILE A 318 7.81 -7.36 -14.11
C ILE A 318 7.67 -8.84 -14.45
N TYR A 319 6.46 -9.38 -14.40
CA TYR A 319 6.18 -10.80 -14.59
C TYR A 319 4.80 -11.00 -15.26
N PRO A 320 4.68 -10.73 -16.58
CA PRO A 320 3.41 -10.80 -17.30
C PRO A 320 2.71 -12.15 -17.21
N GLU A 321 3.48 -13.25 -17.14
CA GLU A 321 2.95 -14.61 -17.03
C GLU A 321 2.22 -14.85 -15.70
N GLY A 322 2.47 -14.04 -14.67
CA GLY A 322 1.76 -14.10 -13.40
C GLY A 322 0.38 -13.43 -13.43
N ALA A 323 0.09 -12.65 -14.46
CA ALA A 323 -1.19 -11.97 -14.61
C ALA A 323 -2.25 -12.93 -15.18
N VAL A 324 -3.34 -13.13 -14.44
CA VAL A 324 -4.49 -13.99 -14.81
C VAL A 324 -5.77 -13.17 -14.91
N THR A 325 -6.67 -13.58 -15.79
CA THR A 325 -7.99 -12.95 -15.92
C THR A 325 -8.73 -12.99 -14.58
N ALA A 326 -9.32 -11.88 -14.17
CA ALA A 326 -10.04 -11.80 -12.90
C ALA A 326 -11.14 -12.86 -12.82
N ASP A 327 -11.20 -13.55 -11.68
CA ASP A 327 -12.15 -14.63 -11.37
C ASP A 327 -12.05 -15.88 -12.28
N ALA A 328 -11.05 -15.97 -13.17
CA ALA A 328 -10.83 -17.14 -14.03
C ALA A 328 -10.09 -18.26 -13.25
N MET A 329 -10.81 -19.04 -12.45
CA MET A 329 -10.26 -20.08 -11.59
C MET A 329 -9.49 -21.15 -12.39
N THR A 330 -9.95 -21.52 -13.59
CA THR A 330 -9.26 -22.49 -14.46
C THR A 330 -7.89 -21.98 -14.89
N GLU A 331 -7.79 -20.70 -15.27
CA GLU A 331 -6.53 -20.07 -15.64
C GLU A 331 -5.58 -19.97 -14.44
N LEU A 332 -6.11 -19.56 -13.27
CA LEU A 332 -5.38 -19.50 -12.02
C LEU A 332 -4.75 -20.84 -11.67
N LEU A 333 -5.53 -21.93 -11.74
CA LEU A 333 -5.08 -23.28 -11.47
C LEU A 333 -4.01 -23.75 -12.48
N GLN A 334 -4.23 -23.50 -13.78
CA GLN A 334 -3.28 -23.83 -14.83
C GLN A 334 -1.95 -23.10 -14.65
N ARG A 335 -2.00 -21.79 -14.35
CA ARG A 335 -0.83 -20.97 -14.11
C ARG A 335 -0.06 -21.45 -12.88
N THR A 336 -0.76 -21.75 -11.79
CA THR A 336 -0.16 -22.30 -10.57
C THR A 336 0.60 -23.59 -10.85
N ARG A 337 -0.01 -24.53 -11.58
CA ARG A 337 0.65 -25.80 -11.98
C ARG A 337 1.92 -25.55 -12.81
N SER A 338 1.85 -24.64 -13.76
CA SER A 338 2.99 -24.29 -14.61
C SER A 338 4.17 -23.76 -13.77
N VAL A 339 3.91 -22.85 -12.84
CA VAL A 339 4.93 -22.27 -11.95
C VAL A 339 5.50 -23.32 -10.99
N LEU A 340 4.65 -24.22 -10.45
CA LEU A 340 5.11 -25.31 -9.57
C LEU A 340 5.99 -26.33 -10.30
N ALA A 341 5.67 -26.64 -11.57
CA ALA A 341 6.45 -27.56 -12.40
C ALA A 341 7.78 -26.96 -12.87
N THR A 342 7.76 -25.68 -13.23
CA THR A 342 8.95 -24.97 -13.75
C THR A 342 8.97 -23.56 -13.14
N PRO A 343 9.60 -23.41 -11.96
CA PRO A 343 9.69 -22.11 -11.30
C PRO A 343 10.37 -21.07 -12.20
N PRO A 344 9.73 -19.92 -12.45
CA PRO A 344 10.31 -18.86 -13.26
C PRO A 344 11.45 -18.18 -12.54
N GLN A 345 12.40 -17.66 -13.29
CA GLN A 345 13.36 -16.70 -12.78
C GLN A 345 12.78 -15.30 -12.91
N ILE A 346 12.44 -14.69 -11.79
CA ILE A 346 11.94 -13.32 -11.75
C ILE A 346 13.14 -12.38 -11.81
N ASN A 347 13.20 -11.53 -12.83
CA ASN A 347 14.19 -10.47 -12.91
C ASN A 347 13.55 -9.16 -12.44
N PRO A 348 13.86 -8.68 -11.22
CA PRO A 348 13.27 -7.45 -10.72
C PRO A 348 13.73 -6.28 -11.60
N GLN A 349 12.75 -5.65 -12.24
CA GLN A 349 12.99 -4.43 -13.01
C GLN A 349 12.96 -3.23 -12.07
N PRO A 350 13.85 -2.25 -12.21
CA PRO A 350 13.89 -1.06 -11.32
C PRO A 350 12.78 -0.04 -11.65
N VAL A 351 11.60 -0.52 -12.07
CA VAL A 351 10.50 0.33 -12.53
C VAL A 351 9.78 1.01 -11.37
N PHE A 352 9.55 0.26 -10.28
CA PHE A 352 8.78 0.72 -9.13
C PHE A 352 9.66 0.79 -7.87
N THR A 353 10.69 1.64 -7.89
CA THR A 353 11.59 1.80 -6.74
C THR A 353 11.14 2.90 -5.81
N LEU A 354 11.44 2.74 -4.51
CA LEU A 354 11.23 3.76 -3.50
C LEU A 354 11.97 5.06 -3.87
N ALA A 355 13.21 4.96 -4.31
CA ALA A 355 14.03 6.11 -4.71
C ALA A 355 13.36 6.94 -5.83
N ARG A 356 12.81 6.27 -6.85
CA ARG A 356 12.08 6.95 -7.94
C ARG A 356 10.83 7.67 -7.42
N MET A 357 10.02 7.01 -6.60
CA MET A 357 8.84 7.62 -5.97
C MET A 357 9.21 8.88 -5.16
N GLN A 358 10.29 8.79 -4.39
CA GLN A 358 10.80 9.90 -3.58
C GLN A 358 11.28 11.05 -4.47
N GLN A 359 12.12 10.77 -5.45
CA GLN A 359 12.65 11.75 -6.38
C GLN A 359 11.55 12.48 -7.16
N GLU A 360 10.58 11.75 -7.72
CA GLU A 360 9.46 12.33 -8.47
C GLU A 360 8.58 13.21 -7.57
N THR A 361 8.37 12.79 -6.28
CA THR A 361 7.59 13.58 -5.32
C THR A 361 8.32 14.87 -4.92
N LEU A 362 9.61 14.80 -4.61
CA LEU A 362 10.40 15.98 -4.24
C LEU A 362 10.54 16.94 -5.44
N SER A 363 10.74 16.40 -6.63
CA SER A 363 10.77 17.20 -7.87
C SER A 363 9.44 17.92 -8.13
N LEU A 364 8.30 17.28 -7.82
CA LEU A 364 7.00 17.93 -7.89
C LEU A 364 6.90 19.11 -6.92
N TYR A 365 7.39 18.94 -5.69
CA TYR A 365 7.40 20.01 -4.69
C TYR A 365 8.28 21.19 -5.14
N SER A 366 9.50 20.91 -5.57
CA SER A 366 10.45 21.94 -6.03
C SER A 366 9.89 22.72 -7.24
N ARG A 367 9.30 22.03 -8.21
CA ARG A 367 8.68 22.69 -9.38
C ARG A 367 7.56 23.65 -8.97
N LEU A 368 6.68 23.26 -8.04
CA LEU A 368 5.59 24.13 -7.58
C LEU A 368 6.09 25.40 -6.91
N VAL A 369 7.07 25.28 -6.03
CA VAL A 369 7.60 26.45 -5.28
C VAL A 369 8.42 27.38 -6.17
N ASN A 370 9.10 26.84 -7.21
CA ASN A 370 9.93 27.62 -8.13
C ASN A 370 9.16 28.19 -9.34
N SER A 371 7.87 27.84 -9.51
CA SER A 371 7.02 28.34 -10.60
C SER A 371 6.46 29.74 -10.35
N HIS A 372 6.88 30.40 -9.27
CA HIS A 372 6.55 31.76 -8.87
C HIS A 372 7.84 32.54 -8.63
#